data_2fcf2d623a059638ee01b592fc06d9f3
#
_entry.id   2fcf2d623a059638ee01b592fc06d9f3
#
_cell.length_a   1.000
_cell.length_b   1.000
_cell.length_c   1.000
_cell.angle_alpha   90.00
_cell.angle_beta   90.00
_cell.angle_gamma   90.00
#
_symmetry.space_group_name_H-M   'P 1'
#
loop_
_entity.id
_entity.type
_entity.pdbx_description
1 polymer ?
#
loop_
_entity_poly.entity_id
_entity_poly.type
_entity_poly.pdbx_seq_one_letter_code
_entity_poly.pdbx_strand_id
1 'polypeptide(L)'
;YLIKTLNKPIRVCGMVKNEGQPGGGPFWIRNTNNELSLQIVESAQVDMENVSQKEVFSNSTHFNPVDLVCSVKSFDGKKFELKDFVDYNMGFITEKSQQAQKIKAQELPGLWNGSMANWISIFVEVPLETFTPVKTINNLLDKGHNTF
;
A
#
# COMPACT_ATOMS: atom_id res chain seq x y z
N TYR A 1 -19.91 17.43 10.03
CA TYR A 1 -18.59 16.84 10.22
C TYR A 1 -18.60 15.33 9.89
N LEU A 2 -19.40 14.50 10.59
CA LEU A 2 -19.42 13.02 10.43
C LEU A 2 -19.69 12.59 8.99
N ILE A 3 -20.66 13.18 8.28
CA ILE A 3 -20.95 12.84 6.89
C ILE A 3 -19.70 13.07 6.02
N LYS A 4 -19.03 14.21 6.17
CA LYS A 4 -17.82 14.53 5.40
C LYS A 4 -16.68 13.53 5.69
N THR A 5 -16.59 13.05 6.93
CA THR A 5 -15.55 12.12 7.34
C THR A 5 -15.82 10.67 6.91
N LEU A 6 -17.08 10.24 6.99
CA LEU A 6 -17.46 8.84 6.77
C LEU A 6 -17.97 8.56 5.34
N ASN A 7 -18.47 9.58 4.62
CA ASN A 7 -18.92 9.41 3.25
C ASN A 7 -17.73 9.48 2.27
N LYS A 8 -16.92 8.43 2.30
CA LYS A 8 -15.71 8.25 1.47
C LYS A 8 -15.68 6.84 0.91
N PRO A 9 -14.95 6.61 -0.17
CA PRO A 9 -14.65 5.25 -0.60
C PRO A 9 -13.98 4.46 0.52
N ILE A 10 -14.21 3.17 0.56
CA ILE A 10 -13.65 2.25 1.57
C ILE A 10 -12.81 1.21 0.86
N ARG A 11 -11.64 0.91 1.42
CA ARG A 11 -10.85 -0.27 1.05
C ARG A 11 -10.64 -1.16 2.27
N VAL A 12 -10.84 -2.44 2.08
CA VAL A 12 -10.44 -3.49 3.01
C VAL A 12 -9.26 -4.22 2.38
N CYS A 13 -8.13 -4.22 3.07
CA CYS A 13 -6.86 -4.73 2.58
C CYS A 13 -6.50 -5.99 3.37
N GLY A 14 -6.38 -7.12 2.70
CA GLY A 14 -5.83 -8.35 3.27
C GLY A 14 -4.32 -8.24 3.38
N MET A 15 -3.79 -8.28 4.59
CA MET A 15 -2.36 -8.13 4.90
C MET A 15 -1.79 -9.46 5.38
N VAL A 16 -0.63 -9.85 4.87
CA VAL A 16 0.12 -11.00 5.37
C VAL A 16 1.25 -10.56 6.28
N LYS A 17 1.70 -11.45 7.18
CA LYS A 17 2.89 -11.21 7.98
C LYS A 17 4.11 -11.04 7.09
N ASN A 18 5.00 -10.13 7.50
CA ASN A 18 6.26 -9.89 6.81
C ASN A 18 7.27 -10.99 7.22
N GLU A 19 7.78 -11.70 6.23
CA GLU A 19 8.83 -12.72 6.39
C GLU A 19 10.13 -12.31 5.69
N GLY A 20 10.36 -11.00 5.52
CA GLY A 20 11.56 -10.46 4.87
C GLY A 20 11.39 -10.12 3.39
N GLN A 21 10.16 -10.09 2.87
CA GLN A 21 9.91 -9.66 1.50
C GLN A 21 10.24 -8.16 1.34
N PRO A 22 10.90 -7.77 0.24
CA PRO A 22 11.10 -6.35 -0.07
C PRO A 22 9.78 -5.72 -0.52
N GLY A 23 9.49 -4.53 0.01
CA GLY A 23 8.27 -3.79 -0.35
C GLY A 23 7.88 -2.82 0.76
N GLY A 24 6.61 -2.47 0.78
CA GLY A 24 6.03 -1.60 1.79
C GLY A 24 5.20 -2.37 2.82
N GLY A 25 4.41 -1.62 3.57
CA GLY A 25 3.52 -2.15 4.60
C GLY A 25 2.50 -1.16 5.08
N PRO A 26 1.69 -1.55 6.07
CA PRO A 26 0.69 -0.70 6.69
C PRO A 26 1.32 0.18 7.78
N PHE A 27 1.11 1.48 7.69
CA PHE A 27 1.63 2.44 8.66
C PHE A 27 0.60 3.51 9.00
N TRP A 28 0.71 4.04 10.20
CA TRP A 28 0.10 5.31 10.56
C TRP A 28 0.98 6.44 10.05
N ILE A 29 0.45 7.24 9.15
CA ILE A 29 1.14 8.43 8.67
C ILE A 29 0.41 9.70 9.11
N ARG A 30 1.19 10.76 9.23
CA ARG A 30 0.70 12.10 9.54
C ARG A 30 0.76 12.95 8.28
N ASN A 31 -0.39 13.46 7.85
CA ASN A 31 -0.47 14.33 6.68
C ASN A 31 -0.03 15.77 7.02
N THR A 32 0.01 16.63 6.01
CA THR A 32 0.37 18.05 6.15
C THR A 32 -0.55 18.84 7.10
N ASN A 33 -1.77 18.37 7.32
CA ASN A 33 -2.74 18.96 8.25
C ASN A 33 -2.62 18.40 9.68
N ASN A 34 -1.57 17.63 9.97
CA ASN A 34 -1.34 16.98 11.25
C ASN A 34 -2.37 15.89 11.62
N GLU A 35 -3.11 15.39 10.66
CA GLU A 35 -4.08 14.30 10.84
C GLU A 35 -3.40 12.95 10.64
N LEU A 36 -3.75 11.97 11.48
CA LEU A 36 -3.27 10.60 11.36
C LEU A 36 -4.20 9.80 10.46
N SER A 37 -3.62 9.03 9.57
CA SER A 37 -4.36 8.07 8.72
C SER A 37 -3.59 6.78 8.53
N LEU A 38 -4.33 5.67 8.36
CA LEU A 38 -3.76 4.38 7.96
C LEU A 38 -3.47 4.39 6.48
N GLN A 39 -2.20 4.17 6.12
CA GLN A 39 -1.76 4.14 4.73
C GLN A 39 -0.87 2.94 4.48
N ILE A 40 -0.77 2.57 3.21
CA ILE A 40 0.28 1.67 2.72
C ILE A 40 1.44 2.57 2.31
N VAL A 41 2.63 2.27 2.81
CA VAL A 41 3.84 3.03 2.53
C VAL A 41 4.85 2.11 1.85
N GLU A 42 5.29 2.49 0.66
CA GLU A 42 6.36 1.82 -0.07
C GLU A 42 7.72 2.15 0.54
N SER A 43 8.66 1.21 0.51
CA SER A 43 10.01 1.42 1.05
C SER A 43 10.71 2.63 0.44
N ALA A 44 10.47 2.93 -0.83
CA ALA A 44 11.02 4.09 -1.52
C ALA A 44 10.47 5.45 -1.04
N GLN A 45 9.39 5.45 -0.26
CA GLN A 45 8.81 6.65 0.35
C GLN A 45 9.40 6.95 1.73
N VAL A 46 10.21 6.05 2.28
CA VAL A 46 10.77 6.16 3.63
C VAL A 46 12.16 6.76 3.56
N ASP A 47 12.41 7.79 4.36
CA ASP A 47 13.75 8.36 4.52
C ASP A 47 14.58 7.44 5.43
N MET A 48 15.41 6.60 4.81
CA MET A 48 16.27 5.64 5.51
C MET A 48 17.45 6.29 6.25
N GLU A 49 17.74 7.55 5.99
CA GLU A 49 18.73 8.34 6.75
C GLU A 49 18.11 8.87 8.06
N ASN A 50 16.80 8.97 8.12
CA ASN A 50 16.08 9.33 9.33
C ASN A 50 15.93 8.12 10.25
N VAL A 51 16.62 8.17 11.39
CA VAL A 51 16.68 7.04 12.36
C VAL A 51 15.29 6.59 12.80
N SER A 52 14.40 7.53 13.13
CA SER A 52 13.03 7.19 13.58
C SER A 52 12.19 6.54 12.48
N GLN A 53 12.25 7.04 11.26
CA GLN A 53 11.51 6.45 10.14
C GLN A 53 12.02 5.05 9.83
N LYS A 54 13.35 4.89 9.80
CA LYS A 54 14.00 3.59 9.59
C LYS A 54 13.62 2.58 10.66
N GLU A 55 13.61 2.98 11.92
CA GLU A 55 13.22 2.10 13.03
C GLU A 55 11.75 1.66 12.91
N VAL A 56 10.83 2.58 12.68
CA VAL A 56 9.41 2.27 12.48
C VAL A 56 9.23 1.32 11.30
N PHE A 57 9.90 1.58 10.17
CA PHE A 57 9.79 0.75 8.98
C PHE A 57 10.35 -0.66 9.21
N SER A 58 11.52 -0.77 9.85
CA SER A 58 12.17 -2.06 10.13
C SER A 58 11.39 -2.93 11.12
N ASN A 59 10.57 -2.32 11.97
CA ASN A 59 9.70 -3.03 12.92
C ASN A 59 8.31 -3.35 12.36
N SER A 60 8.08 -3.14 11.05
CA SER A 60 6.81 -3.47 10.42
C SER A 60 6.56 -4.99 10.50
N THR A 61 5.40 -5.35 11.02
CA THR A 61 5.00 -6.74 11.20
C THR A 61 4.25 -7.32 10.01
N HIS A 62 3.78 -6.48 9.10
CA HIS A 62 2.99 -6.88 7.94
C HIS A 62 3.55 -6.30 6.65
N PHE A 63 3.27 -7.01 5.58
CA PHE A 63 3.67 -6.66 4.22
C PHE A 63 2.51 -5.98 3.47
N ASN A 64 2.76 -5.54 2.25
CA ASN A 64 1.76 -4.95 1.35
C ASN A 64 0.49 -5.82 1.25
N PRO A 65 -0.68 -5.21 0.97
CA PRO A 65 -1.88 -5.98 0.73
C PRO A 65 -1.71 -6.99 -0.39
N VAL A 66 -2.27 -8.17 -0.17
CA VAL A 66 -2.34 -9.24 -1.18
C VAL A 66 -3.74 -9.33 -1.80
N ASP A 67 -4.75 -8.88 -1.05
CA ASP A 67 -6.14 -8.79 -1.48
C ASP A 67 -6.71 -7.41 -1.19
N LEU A 68 -7.62 -6.95 -2.04
CA LEU A 68 -8.26 -5.66 -1.91
C LEU A 68 -9.75 -5.75 -2.25
N VAL A 69 -10.60 -5.36 -1.31
CA VAL A 69 -12.04 -5.21 -1.52
C VAL A 69 -12.42 -3.75 -1.35
N CYS A 70 -13.09 -3.18 -2.35
CA CYS A 70 -13.42 -1.77 -2.39
C CYS A 70 -14.92 -1.51 -2.44
N SER A 71 -15.37 -0.51 -1.67
CA SER A 71 -16.68 0.12 -1.85
C SER A 71 -16.48 1.52 -2.42
N VAL A 72 -17.07 1.78 -3.58
CA VAL A 72 -16.91 3.02 -4.35
C VAL A 72 -18.21 3.79 -4.53
N LYS A 73 -19.19 3.52 -3.68
CA LYS A 73 -20.47 4.22 -3.65
C LYS A 73 -20.68 4.87 -2.30
N SER A 74 -21.26 6.06 -2.33
CA SER A 74 -21.71 6.76 -1.15
C SER A 74 -22.91 6.09 -0.49
N PHE A 75 -23.30 6.55 0.70
CA PHE A 75 -24.43 6.00 1.46
C PHE A 75 -25.78 6.13 0.72
N ASP A 76 -25.92 7.07 -0.22
CA ASP A 76 -27.09 7.24 -1.07
C ASP A 76 -27.00 6.47 -2.40
N GLY A 77 -26.00 5.60 -2.55
CA GLY A 77 -25.82 4.71 -3.69
C GLY A 77 -25.16 5.34 -4.92
N LYS A 78 -24.80 6.63 -4.89
CA LYS A 78 -24.11 7.30 -5.99
C LYS A 78 -22.63 6.89 -6.02
N LYS A 79 -22.07 6.77 -7.21
CA LYS A 79 -20.62 6.53 -7.37
C LYS A 79 -19.84 7.75 -6.95
N PHE A 80 -18.73 7.53 -6.23
CA PHE A 80 -17.75 8.58 -5.99
C PHE A 80 -16.96 8.91 -7.25
N GLU A 81 -16.58 10.19 -7.44
CA GLU A 81 -15.50 10.56 -8.34
C GLU A 81 -14.17 10.26 -7.63
N LEU A 82 -13.53 9.13 -7.97
CA LEU A 82 -12.39 8.60 -7.23
C LEU A 82 -11.15 9.51 -7.28
N LYS A 83 -11.05 10.36 -8.30
CA LYS A 83 -9.93 11.33 -8.44
C LYS A 83 -9.93 12.37 -7.33
N ASP A 84 -11.09 12.67 -6.73
CA ASP A 84 -11.21 13.62 -5.63
C ASP A 84 -10.57 13.10 -4.33
N PHE A 85 -10.26 11.79 -4.29
CA PHE A 85 -9.70 11.12 -3.12
C PHE A 85 -8.20 10.79 -3.26
N VAL A 86 -7.57 11.24 -4.34
CA VAL A 86 -6.14 11.07 -4.58
C VAL A 86 -5.35 12.14 -3.82
N ASP A 87 -4.24 11.74 -3.18
CA ASP A 87 -3.23 12.68 -2.72
C ASP A 87 -2.07 12.73 -3.73
N TYR A 88 -2.05 13.78 -4.52
CA TYR A 88 -1.02 13.97 -5.56
C TYR A 88 0.38 14.27 -5.01
N ASN A 89 0.50 14.58 -3.71
CA ASN A 89 1.80 14.80 -3.05
C ASN A 89 2.49 13.51 -2.62
N MET A 90 1.81 12.37 -2.72
CA MET A 90 2.38 11.06 -2.34
C MET A 90 3.16 10.38 -3.47
N GLY A 91 3.41 11.07 -4.59
CA GLY A 91 4.37 10.62 -5.58
C GLY A 91 5.80 10.66 -5.00
N PHE A 92 6.69 9.82 -5.54
CA PHE A 92 8.08 9.76 -5.10
C PHE A 92 9.03 9.53 -6.28
N ILE A 93 10.34 9.71 -6.03
CA ILE A 93 11.38 9.44 -7.01
C ILE A 93 12.09 8.16 -6.62
N THR A 94 12.22 7.23 -7.55
CA THR A 94 12.95 5.98 -7.36
C THR A 94 14.08 5.84 -8.39
N GLU A 95 15.12 5.11 -8.03
CA GLU A 95 16.18 4.73 -8.96
C GLU A 95 15.81 3.40 -9.62
N LYS A 96 15.88 3.37 -10.94
CA LYS A 96 15.64 2.17 -11.76
C LYS A 96 16.85 1.92 -12.67
N SER A 97 16.95 0.71 -13.20
CA SER A 97 17.92 0.37 -14.24
C SER A 97 17.19 0.16 -15.56
N GLN A 98 17.62 0.87 -16.59
CA GLN A 98 17.16 0.68 -17.96
C GLN A 98 18.38 0.49 -18.86
N GLN A 99 18.46 -0.63 -19.57
CA GLN A 99 19.60 -0.99 -20.43
C GLN A 99 20.95 -0.87 -19.69
N ALA A 100 21.01 -1.37 -18.45
CA ALA A 100 22.16 -1.29 -17.55
C ALA A 100 22.58 0.15 -17.14
N GLN A 101 21.80 1.17 -17.46
CA GLN A 101 22.02 2.54 -16.99
C GLN A 101 21.09 2.86 -15.81
N LYS A 102 21.63 3.53 -14.80
CA LYS A 102 20.82 4.06 -13.68
C LYS A 102 20.01 5.27 -14.16
N ILE A 103 18.73 5.24 -13.95
CA ILE A 103 17.82 6.35 -14.22
C ILE A 103 17.03 6.70 -12.95
N LYS A 104 16.64 7.96 -12.82
CA LYS A 104 15.64 8.39 -11.84
C LYS A 104 14.28 8.41 -12.53
N ALA A 105 13.32 7.71 -11.94
CA ALA A 105 11.94 7.68 -12.40
C ALA A 105 11.02 8.34 -11.37
N GLN A 106 10.13 9.19 -11.83
CA GLN A 106 9.05 9.72 -11.00
C GLN A 106 7.88 8.72 -10.99
N GLU A 107 7.52 8.26 -9.81
CA GLU A 107 6.31 7.48 -9.58
C GLU A 107 5.18 8.42 -9.18
N LEU A 108 4.17 8.48 -10.01
CA LEU A 108 2.93 9.20 -9.67
C LEU A 108 2.12 8.41 -8.64
N PRO A 109 1.14 9.06 -7.95
CA PRO A 109 0.26 8.34 -7.04
C PRO A 109 -0.40 7.13 -7.69
N GLY A 110 -0.04 5.96 -7.20
CA GLY A 110 -0.52 4.66 -7.68
C GLY A 110 -1.36 3.95 -6.64
N LEU A 111 -1.62 2.66 -6.89
CA LEU A 111 -2.49 1.83 -6.06
C LEU A 111 -2.10 1.82 -4.58
N TRP A 112 -0.81 1.81 -4.27
CA TRP A 112 -0.29 1.74 -2.91
C TRP A 112 0.25 3.05 -2.37
N ASN A 113 0.46 4.05 -3.21
CA ASN A 113 1.06 5.32 -2.85
C ASN A 113 0.22 6.51 -3.32
N GLY A 114 -0.88 6.79 -2.65
CA GLY A 114 -1.61 8.04 -2.80
C GLY A 114 -2.92 7.99 -3.56
N SER A 115 -3.17 7.07 -4.50
CA SER A 115 -4.45 7.04 -5.24
C SER A 115 -5.66 6.76 -4.34
N MET A 116 -5.46 6.09 -3.23
CA MET A 116 -6.49 5.81 -2.23
C MET A 116 -6.17 6.45 -0.86
N ALA A 117 -5.37 7.52 -0.83
CA ALA A 117 -4.92 8.15 0.42
C ALA A 117 -6.08 8.70 1.27
N ASN A 118 -7.10 9.25 0.62
CA ASN A 118 -8.25 9.84 1.30
C ASN A 118 -9.43 8.88 1.45
N TRP A 119 -9.21 7.58 1.24
CA TRP A 119 -10.19 6.53 1.48
C TRP A 119 -10.20 6.11 2.96
N ILE A 120 -11.29 5.49 3.41
CA ILE A 120 -11.30 4.75 4.66
C ILE A 120 -10.56 3.45 4.43
N SER A 121 -9.51 3.20 5.22
CA SER A 121 -8.68 1.98 5.10
C SER A 121 -8.91 1.07 6.30
N ILE A 122 -9.19 -0.19 6.04
CA ILE A 122 -9.32 -1.26 7.03
C ILE A 122 -8.29 -2.32 6.67
N PHE A 123 -7.40 -2.66 7.59
CA PHE A 123 -6.41 -3.71 7.41
C PHE A 123 -6.84 -4.96 8.17
N VAL A 124 -6.82 -6.09 7.48
CA VAL A 124 -7.22 -7.40 8.02
C VAL A 124 -6.06 -8.36 7.79
N GLU A 125 -5.58 -8.99 8.85
CA GLU A 125 -4.60 -10.06 8.70
C GLU A 125 -5.27 -11.26 8.02
N VAL A 126 -4.63 -11.77 6.96
CA VAL A 126 -5.03 -12.98 6.24
C VAL A 126 -3.89 -14.00 6.30
N PRO A 127 -4.19 -15.30 6.12
CA PRO A 127 -3.17 -16.34 6.14
C PRO A 127 -2.07 -16.09 5.11
N LEU A 128 -0.82 -16.40 5.46
CA LEU A 128 0.34 -16.20 4.59
C LEU A 128 0.21 -16.96 3.26
N GLU A 129 -0.48 -18.09 3.28
CA GLU A 129 -0.75 -18.94 2.10
C GLU A 129 -1.55 -18.21 1.01
N THR A 130 -2.22 -17.11 1.33
CA THR A 130 -2.89 -16.26 0.32
C THR A 130 -1.89 -15.46 -0.52
N PHE A 131 -0.62 -15.39 -0.09
CA PHE A 131 0.46 -14.69 -0.79
C PHE A 131 1.47 -15.67 -1.37
N THR A 132 1.24 -16.09 -2.61
CA THR A 132 2.08 -17.05 -3.33
C THR A 132 2.54 -16.47 -4.67
N PRO A 133 3.40 -15.43 -4.66
CA PRO A 133 3.78 -14.74 -5.90
C PRO A 133 4.69 -15.63 -6.76
N VAL A 134 4.42 -15.67 -8.07
CA VAL A 134 5.28 -16.32 -9.07
C VAL A 134 6.20 -15.29 -9.70
N LYS A 135 7.47 -15.31 -9.33
CA LYS A 135 8.52 -14.45 -9.92
C LYS A 135 9.43 -15.22 -10.90
N THR A 136 9.54 -16.51 -10.69
CA THR A 136 10.31 -17.43 -11.54
C THR A 136 9.51 -18.71 -11.77
N ILE A 137 9.85 -19.47 -12.81
CA ILE A 137 9.17 -20.74 -13.10
C ILE A 137 9.27 -21.74 -11.94
N ASN A 138 10.33 -21.67 -11.13
CA ASN A 138 10.52 -22.55 -10.00
C ASN A 138 9.47 -22.30 -8.89
N ASN A 139 8.91 -21.09 -8.81
CA ASN A 139 7.87 -20.79 -7.81
C ASN A 139 6.58 -21.58 -8.05
N LEU A 140 6.35 -22.11 -9.26
CA LEU A 140 5.22 -23.01 -9.54
C LEU A 140 5.34 -24.35 -8.80
N LEU A 141 6.53 -24.69 -8.31
CA LEU A 141 6.77 -25.87 -7.49
C LEU A 141 6.59 -25.63 -5.97
N ASP A 142 6.39 -24.37 -5.60
CA ASP A 142 6.16 -24.00 -4.21
C ASP A 142 4.81 -24.57 -3.73
N LYS A 143 4.75 -24.91 -2.43
CA LYS A 143 3.59 -25.58 -1.82
C LYS A 143 2.27 -24.84 -2.04
N GLY A 144 2.28 -23.51 -2.20
CA GLY A 144 1.09 -22.73 -2.46
C GLY A 144 0.50 -22.90 -3.87
N HIS A 145 1.28 -23.45 -4.83
CA HIS A 145 0.85 -23.68 -6.21
C HIS A 145 0.75 -25.17 -6.54
N ASN A 146 1.27 -26.04 -5.69
CA ASN A 146 1.33 -27.48 -5.92
C ASN A 146 0.45 -28.18 -4.88
N THR A 147 -0.64 -28.76 -5.32
CA THR A 147 -1.60 -29.49 -4.48
C THR A 147 -1.36 -30.99 -4.46
N PHE A 148 -0.20 -31.47 -4.96
CA PHE A 148 0.19 -32.87 -5.01
C PHE A 148 1.06 -33.28 -3.83
#